data_7028189f1cc674a80c237e3394e8d6fd
#
_entry.id   7028189f1cc674a80c237e3394e8d6fd
#
_cell.length_a   1.000
_cell.length_b   1.000
_cell.length_c   1.000
_cell.angle_alpha   90.00
_cell.angle_beta   90.00
_cell.angle_gamma   90.00
#
_symmetry.space_group_name_H-M   'P 1'
#
loop_
_entity.id
_entity.type
_entity.pdbx_description
1 polymer ?
#
loop_
_entity_poly.entity_id
_entity_poly.type
_entity_poly.pdbx_seq_one_letter_code
_entity_poly.pdbx_strand_id
1 'polypeptide(L)'
;MALKLPRAMIEDMIAHAREDLPNEACGVILGKDGVAQALHRARNAEASPYRYVIHPEDLLRFHRLVDEKDWQFLVIYHSHVASEAYPSPTDVRMSLWPGTNPPIDAYPDAHYVLVSLANRDRPVVRAFRITGGVVTEEALEAV
;
A
#
# COMPACT_ATOMS: atom_id res chain seq x y z
N MET A 1 9.78 14.40 -5.45
CA MET A 1 8.41 14.89 -5.61
C MET A 1 7.54 14.30 -4.52
N ALA A 2 6.49 14.99 -4.15
CA ALA A 2 5.61 14.53 -3.08
C ALA A 2 4.43 13.73 -3.66
N LEU A 3 4.03 12.68 -2.93
CA LEU A 3 2.76 12.02 -3.16
C LEU A 3 1.67 12.82 -2.46
N LYS A 4 0.65 13.23 -3.18
CA LYS A 4 -0.47 14.00 -2.64
C LYS A 4 -1.70 13.11 -2.52
N LEU A 5 -2.23 12.98 -1.32
CA LEU A 5 -3.43 12.19 -1.05
C LEU A 5 -4.47 13.01 -0.29
N PRO A 6 -5.76 12.83 -0.59
CA PRO A 6 -6.82 13.43 0.24
C PRO A 6 -6.66 13.03 1.71
N ARG A 7 -6.80 14.00 2.61
CA ARG A 7 -6.72 13.76 4.05
C ARG A 7 -7.66 12.65 4.50
N ALA A 8 -8.87 12.61 3.95
CA ALA A 8 -9.85 11.57 4.28
C ALA A 8 -9.35 10.15 3.93
N MET A 9 -8.57 9.99 2.86
CA MET A 9 -8.00 8.69 2.51
C MET A 9 -6.89 8.29 3.47
N ILE A 10 -6.05 9.24 3.91
CA ILE A 10 -5.02 8.97 4.92
C ILE A 10 -5.68 8.53 6.23
N GLU A 11 -6.73 9.23 6.64
CA GLU A 11 -7.50 8.89 7.85
C GLU A 11 -8.16 7.51 7.72
N ASP A 12 -8.67 7.16 6.54
CA ASP A 12 -9.27 5.85 6.29
C ASP A 12 -8.23 4.73 6.38
N MET A 13 -7.03 4.92 5.84
CA MET A 13 -5.95 3.95 5.98
C MET A 13 -5.59 3.72 7.45
N ILE A 14 -5.53 4.77 8.25
CA ILE A 14 -5.26 4.67 9.70
C ILE A 14 -6.40 3.91 10.39
N ALA A 15 -7.65 4.26 10.09
CA ALA A 15 -8.81 3.57 10.66
C ALA A 15 -8.82 2.09 10.31
N HIS A 16 -8.53 1.76 9.05
CA HIS A 16 -8.43 0.38 8.58
C HIS A 16 -7.34 -0.40 9.35
N ALA A 17 -6.18 0.22 9.51
CA ALA A 17 -5.07 -0.38 10.26
C ALA A 17 -5.49 -0.74 11.70
N ARG A 18 -6.22 0.14 12.37
CA ARG A 18 -6.73 -0.10 13.73
C ARG A 18 -7.81 -1.17 13.78
N GLU A 19 -8.71 -1.16 12.81
CA GLU A 19 -9.82 -2.12 12.76
C GLU A 19 -9.36 -3.55 12.49
N ASP A 20 -8.29 -3.74 11.74
CA ASP A 20 -7.77 -5.05 11.38
C ASP A 20 -6.84 -5.65 12.43
N LEU A 21 -6.48 -4.91 13.49
CA LEU A 21 -5.65 -5.47 14.57
C LEU A 21 -6.26 -6.79 15.09
N PRO A 22 -5.44 -7.81 15.34
CA PRO A 22 -3.98 -7.83 15.41
C PRO A 22 -3.28 -8.08 14.07
N ASN A 23 -4.00 -8.09 12.95
CA ASN A 23 -3.46 -8.38 11.63
C ASN A 23 -3.06 -7.11 10.89
N GLU A 24 -2.14 -7.25 9.93
CA GLU A 24 -1.84 -6.16 9.00
C GLU A 24 -3.06 -5.90 8.11
N ALA A 25 -3.42 -4.63 7.97
CA ALA A 25 -4.40 -4.18 6.99
C ALA A 25 -3.71 -3.97 5.64
N CYS A 26 -4.46 -4.09 4.56
CA CYS A 26 -3.96 -3.78 3.23
C CYS A 26 -5.08 -3.27 2.33
N GLY A 27 -4.69 -2.57 1.27
CA GLY A 27 -5.62 -2.04 0.29
C GLY A 27 -4.89 -1.27 -0.80
N VAL A 28 -5.67 -0.58 -1.60
CA VAL A 28 -5.17 0.20 -2.73
C VAL A 28 -5.87 1.55 -2.81
N ILE A 29 -5.18 2.53 -3.40
CA ILE A 29 -5.81 3.73 -3.91
C ILE A 29 -5.65 3.70 -5.42
N LEU A 30 -6.76 3.73 -6.13
CA LEU A 30 -6.79 3.81 -7.58
C LEU A 30 -6.85 5.28 -7.98
N GLY A 31 -6.17 5.62 -9.06
CA GLY A 31 -6.06 7.00 -9.50
C GLY A 31 -6.02 7.14 -11.01
N LYS A 32 -6.01 8.39 -11.44
CA LYS A 32 -5.89 8.77 -12.85
C LYS A 32 -4.95 9.94 -12.97
N ASP A 33 -3.97 9.82 -13.88
CA ASP A 33 -2.97 10.88 -14.13
C ASP A 33 -2.30 11.38 -12.85
N GLY A 34 -1.99 10.44 -11.93
CA GLY A 34 -1.35 10.74 -10.67
C GLY A 34 -2.26 11.29 -9.59
N VAL A 35 -3.57 11.40 -9.84
CA VAL A 35 -4.56 11.93 -8.90
C VAL A 35 -5.40 10.80 -8.31
N ALA A 36 -5.45 10.72 -6.98
CA ALA A 36 -6.23 9.72 -6.27
C ALA A 36 -7.72 9.86 -6.57
N GLN A 37 -8.39 8.76 -6.91
CA GLN A 37 -9.82 8.72 -7.23
C GLN A 37 -10.62 7.94 -6.19
N ALA A 38 -10.15 6.76 -5.77
CA ALA A 38 -10.88 5.92 -4.85
C ALA A 38 -9.94 5.05 -4.02
N LEU A 39 -10.21 4.96 -2.73
CA LEU A 39 -9.55 4.02 -1.83
C LEU A 39 -10.42 2.76 -1.71
N HIS A 40 -9.80 1.60 -1.84
CA HIS A 40 -10.46 0.31 -1.63
C HIS A 40 -9.70 -0.49 -0.60
N ARG A 41 -10.36 -0.79 0.51
CA ARG A 41 -9.86 -1.71 1.51
C ARG A 41 -9.85 -3.12 0.93
N ALA A 42 -8.82 -3.90 1.27
CA ALA A 42 -8.71 -5.29 0.86
C ALA A 42 -8.66 -6.20 2.09
N ARG A 43 -8.98 -7.47 1.87
CA ARG A 43 -8.77 -8.50 2.87
C ARG A 43 -7.31 -8.95 2.78
N ASN A 44 -6.69 -9.15 3.94
CA ASN A 44 -5.37 -9.77 4.01
C ASN A 44 -5.55 -11.30 4.00
N ALA A 45 -5.20 -11.93 2.88
CA ALA A 45 -5.35 -13.38 2.71
C ALA A 45 -4.50 -14.19 3.68
N GLU A 46 -3.41 -13.61 4.20
CA GLU A 46 -2.55 -14.26 5.19
C GLU A 46 -3.10 -14.15 6.62
N ALA A 47 -3.98 -13.18 6.87
CA ALA A 47 -4.51 -12.90 8.21
C ALA A 47 -3.38 -12.89 9.24
N SER A 48 -2.30 -12.16 8.98
CA SER A 48 -1.05 -12.20 9.73
C SER A 48 -0.71 -10.84 10.33
N PRO A 49 -0.14 -10.80 11.56
CA PRO A 49 0.40 -9.55 12.11
C PRO A 49 1.79 -9.19 11.54
N TYR A 50 2.37 -10.02 10.66
CA TYR A 50 3.74 -9.85 10.18
C TYR A 50 3.86 -9.64 8.69
N ARG A 51 2.82 -9.92 7.92
CA ARG A 51 2.83 -9.76 6.46
C ARG A 51 1.42 -9.68 5.90
N TYR A 52 1.32 -9.24 4.66
CA TYR A 52 0.03 -9.16 3.97
C TYR A 52 0.13 -9.78 2.57
N VAL A 53 -1.00 -10.28 2.12
CA VAL A 53 -1.25 -10.60 0.71
C VAL A 53 -2.67 -10.12 0.42
N ILE A 54 -2.83 -9.26 -0.58
CA ILE A 54 -4.17 -8.84 -1.01
C ILE A 54 -4.93 -10.08 -1.48
N HIS A 55 -6.12 -10.29 -0.91
CA HIS A 55 -6.95 -11.43 -1.26
C HIS A 55 -7.18 -11.47 -2.78
N PRO A 56 -6.98 -12.63 -3.45
CA PRO A 56 -7.07 -12.72 -4.91
C PRO A 56 -8.37 -12.20 -5.51
N GLU A 57 -9.50 -12.39 -4.86
CA GLU A 57 -10.79 -11.87 -5.33
C GLU A 57 -10.81 -10.34 -5.31
N ASP A 58 -10.24 -9.74 -4.26
CA ASP A 58 -10.16 -8.28 -4.15
C ASP A 58 -9.22 -7.73 -5.20
N LEU A 59 -8.06 -8.38 -5.39
CA LEU A 59 -7.10 -7.94 -6.40
C LEU A 59 -7.69 -8.00 -7.81
N LEU A 60 -8.43 -9.07 -8.13
CA LEU A 60 -9.12 -9.20 -9.42
C LEU A 60 -10.13 -8.05 -9.61
N ARG A 61 -10.90 -7.73 -8.57
CA ARG A 61 -11.85 -6.62 -8.60
C ARG A 61 -11.16 -5.28 -8.88
N PHE A 62 -10.00 -5.05 -8.26
CA PHE A 62 -9.23 -3.83 -8.47
C PHE A 62 -8.71 -3.73 -9.90
N HIS A 63 -8.19 -4.83 -10.46
CA HIS A 63 -7.75 -4.88 -11.86
C HIS A 63 -8.91 -4.58 -12.83
N ARG A 64 -10.11 -5.10 -12.55
CA ARG A 64 -11.29 -4.81 -13.36
C ARG A 64 -11.66 -3.32 -13.33
N LEU A 65 -11.61 -2.71 -12.15
CA LEU A 65 -11.88 -1.26 -12.01
C LEU A 65 -10.87 -0.42 -12.78
N VAL A 66 -9.59 -0.80 -12.71
CA VAL A 66 -8.53 -0.13 -13.46
C VAL A 66 -8.82 -0.18 -14.96
N ASP A 67 -9.19 -1.35 -15.48
CA ASP A 67 -9.51 -1.52 -16.89
C ASP A 67 -10.77 -0.76 -17.30
N GLU A 68 -11.84 -0.86 -16.53
CA GLU A 68 -13.13 -0.23 -16.84
C GLU A 68 -13.06 1.30 -16.84
N LYS A 69 -12.31 1.87 -15.89
CA LYS A 69 -12.26 3.32 -15.68
C LYS A 69 -11.04 3.99 -16.29
N ASP A 70 -10.16 3.23 -16.92
CA ASP A 70 -8.87 3.72 -17.40
C ASP A 70 -8.09 4.40 -16.27
N TRP A 71 -8.08 3.75 -15.11
CA TRP A 71 -7.35 4.17 -13.93
C TRP A 71 -6.04 3.40 -13.79
N GLN A 72 -5.27 3.73 -12.74
CA GLN A 72 -4.02 3.06 -12.41
C GLN A 72 -3.98 2.70 -10.93
N PHE A 73 -3.12 1.76 -10.57
CA PHE A 73 -2.76 1.53 -9.16
C PHE A 73 -1.84 2.66 -8.73
N LEU A 74 -2.40 3.66 -8.07
CA LEU A 74 -1.62 4.81 -7.59
C LEU A 74 -0.89 4.47 -6.32
N VAL A 75 -1.55 3.79 -5.39
CA VAL A 75 -1.00 3.41 -4.08
C VAL A 75 -1.37 1.97 -3.76
N ILE A 76 -0.40 1.26 -3.23
CA ILE A 76 -0.61 0.00 -2.51
C ILE A 76 -0.22 0.28 -1.06
N TYR A 77 -1.15 0.06 -0.12
CA TYR A 77 -0.86 0.35 1.28
C TYR A 77 -1.02 -0.88 2.15
N HIS A 78 -0.28 -0.89 3.25
CA HIS A 78 -0.48 -1.85 4.32
C HIS A 78 -0.03 -1.24 5.65
N SER A 79 -0.37 -1.93 6.75
CA SER A 79 0.02 -1.51 8.07
C SER A 79 1.09 -2.42 8.67
N HIS A 80 1.93 -1.83 9.52
CA HIS A 80 2.81 -2.55 10.44
C HIS A 80 2.21 -2.44 11.84
N VAL A 81 1.98 -3.59 12.47
CA VAL A 81 1.30 -3.64 13.77
C VAL A 81 2.20 -3.15 14.90
N ALA A 82 3.47 -3.53 14.88
CA ALA A 82 4.41 -3.26 15.97
C ALA A 82 5.77 -2.70 15.52
N SER A 83 6.02 -2.61 14.23
CA SER A 83 7.27 -2.08 13.69
C SER A 83 7.07 -0.70 13.05
N GLU A 84 8.18 -0.03 12.74
CA GLU A 84 8.15 1.28 12.11
C GLU A 84 7.53 1.24 10.70
N ALA A 85 7.12 2.41 10.21
CA ALA A 85 6.56 2.57 8.87
C ALA A 85 7.67 2.57 7.80
N TYR A 86 8.34 1.43 7.65
CA TYR A 86 9.39 1.24 6.65
C TYR A 86 9.23 -0.15 6.04
N PRO A 87 9.36 -0.31 4.71
CA PRO A 87 9.20 -1.60 4.05
C PRO A 87 10.15 -2.66 4.62
N SER A 88 9.60 -3.79 5.02
CA SER A 88 10.39 -4.95 5.47
C SER A 88 11.05 -5.64 4.27
N PRO A 89 12.05 -6.52 4.50
CA PRO A 89 12.60 -7.33 3.41
C PRO A 89 11.52 -8.16 2.69
N THR A 90 10.51 -8.63 3.42
CA THR A 90 9.36 -9.33 2.82
C THR A 90 8.55 -8.40 1.93
N ASP A 91 8.27 -7.18 2.38
CA ASP A 91 7.55 -6.18 1.59
C ASP A 91 8.27 -5.87 0.28
N VAL A 92 9.59 -5.75 0.33
CA VAL A 92 10.41 -5.50 -0.86
C VAL A 92 10.32 -6.68 -1.84
N ARG A 93 10.43 -7.92 -1.35
CA ARG A 93 10.28 -9.10 -2.20
C ARG A 93 8.91 -9.18 -2.85
N MET A 94 7.86 -8.80 -2.13
CA MET A 94 6.47 -8.83 -2.61
C MET A 94 6.17 -7.77 -3.66
N SER A 95 7.01 -6.73 -3.77
CA SER A 95 6.90 -5.72 -4.83
C SER A 95 7.40 -6.22 -6.19
N LEU A 96 8.05 -7.38 -6.21
CA LEU A 96 8.67 -7.94 -7.40
C LEU A 96 7.91 -9.18 -7.88
N TRP A 97 7.93 -9.41 -9.20
CA TRP A 97 7.46 -10.68 -9.75
C TRP A 97 8.39 -11.82 -9.27
N PRO A 98 7.82 -12.95 -8.78
CA PRO A 98 8.66 -14.05 -8.32
C PRO A 98 9.47 -14.67 -9.45
N GLY A 99 10.71 -15.06 -9.13
CA GLY A 99 11.56 -15.82 -10.03
C GLY A 99 12.15 -15.06 -11.20
N THR A 100 12.10 -13.71 -11.19
CA THR A 100 12.69 -12.90 -12.25
C THR A 100 14.13 -12.50 -11.95
N ASN A 101 15.00 -12.51 -12.99
CA ASN A 101 16.36 -12.04 -12.92
C ASN A 101 16.75 -11.41 -14.27
N PRO A 102 17.00 -10.08 -14.38
CA PRO A 102 16.91 -9.12 -13.26
C PRO A 102 15.49 -8.98 -12.69
N PRO A 103 15.37 -8.45 -11.47
CA PRO A 103 14.05 -8.28 -10.84
C PRO A 103 13.12 -7.38 -11.65
N ILE A 104 11.84 -7.77 -11.75
CA ILE A 104 10.80 -7.01 -12.44
C ILE A 104 9.78 -6.55 -11.41
N ASP A 105 9.50 -5.25 -11.39
CA ASP A 105 8.49 -4.68 -10.51
C ASP A 105 7.08 -5.13 -10.93
N ALA A 106 6.28 -5.59 -9.97
CA ALA A 106 4.90 -6.00 -10.23
C ALA A 106 4.01 -4.80 -10.54
N TYR A 107 4.25 -3.69 -9.86
CA TYR A 107 3.50 -2.43 -10.02
C TYR A 107 4.47 -1.25 -10.10
N PRO A 108 5.13 -1.04 -11.26
CA PRO A 108 6.25 -0.09 -11.36
C PRO A 108 5.86 1.37 -11.11
N ASP A 109 4.59 1.72 -11.36
CA ASP A 109 4.13 3.10 -11.20
C ASP A 109 3.47 3.37 -9.84
N ALA A 110 3.30 2.34 -9.01
CA ALA A 110 2.64 2.49 -7.72
C ALA A 110 3.57 3.07 -6.66
N HIS A 111 2.98 3.90 -5.80
CA HIS A 111 3.59 4.30 -4.54
C HIS A 111 3.20 3.29 -3.47
N TYR A 112 4.10 3.06 -2.51
CA TYR A 112 3.82 2.19 -1.36
C TYR A 112 3.66 3.05 -0.12
N VAL A 113 2.52 2.93 0.55
CA VAL A 113 2.24 3.68 1.77
C VAL A 113 2.12 2.71 2.94
N LEU A 114 2.83 3.00 4.01
CA LEU A 114 2.79 2.21 5.23
C LEU A 114 2.22 3.03 6.37
N VAL A 115 1.34 2.37 7.13
CA VAL A 115 0.78 2.91 8.37
C VAL A 115 1.37 2.10 9.52
N SER A 116 2.12 2.76 10.41
CA SER A 116 2.65 2.09 11.60
C SER A 116 1.77 2.37 12.81
N LEU A 117 1.44 1.31 13.53
CA LEU A 117 0.78 1.34 14.83
C LEU A 117 1.74 0.95 15.97
N ALA A 118 3.06 1.09 15.75
CA ALA A 118 4.05 0.84 16.81
C ALA A 118 3.75 1.69 18.04
N ASN A 119 3.36 2.95 17.85
CA ASN A 119 2.72 3.76 18.88
C ASN A 119 1.25 3.95 18.46
N ARG A 120 0.34 3.26 19.12
CA ARG A 120 -1.08 3.25 18.75
C ARG A 120 -1.77 4.60 18.92
N ASP A 121 -1.25 5.45 19.81
CA ASP A 121 -1.79 6.79 20.04
C ASP A 121 -1.29 7.78 18.99
N ARG A 122 -0.20 7.47 18.32
CA ARG A 122 0.42 8.32 17.31
C ARG A 122 0.79 7.51 16.07
N PRO A 123 -0.19 7.14 15.24
CA PRO A 123 0.08 6.43 13.99
C PRO A 123 0.99 7.26 13.09
N VAL A 124 1.92 6.58 12.43
CA VAL A 124 2.84 7.18 11.46
C VAL A 124 2.50 6.67 10.08
N VAL A 125 2.37 7.58 9.11
CA VAL A 125 2.10 7.23 7.71
C VAL A 125 3.25 7.77 6.86
N ARG A 126 3.90 6.88 6.11
CA ARG A 126 5.03 7.23 5.26
C ARG A 126 4.86 6.63 3.87
N ALA A 127 5.40 7.32 2.88
CA ALA A 127 5.29 6.92 1.47
C ALA A 127 6.66 6.58 0.88
N PHE A 128 6.68 5.58 0.00
CA PHE A 128 7.89 5.05 -0.61
C PHE A 128 7.69 4.70 -2.07
N ARG A 129 8.79 4.74 -2.82
CA ARG A 129 8.91 4.02 -4.08
C ARG A 129 9.79 2.81 -3.85
N ILE A 130 9.44 1.69 -4.47
CA ILE A 130 10.26 0.49 -4.45
C ILE A 130 10.50 0.09 -5.90
N THR A 131 11.74 0.30 -6.38
CA THR A 131 12.11 0.10 -7.78
C THR A 131 13.27 -0.87 -7.87
N GLY A 132 13.05 -2.02 -8.52
CA GLY A 132 14.08 -3.06 -8.63
C GLY A 132 14.61 -3.54 -7.28
N GLY A 133 13.77 -3.51 -6.23
CA GLY A 133 14.17 -3.87 -4.88
C GLY A 133 14.82 -2.75 -4.08
N VAL A 134 14.92 -1.54 -4.63
CA VAL A 134 15.49 -0.37 -3.95
C VAL A 134 14.39 0.50 -3.39
N VAL A 135 14.43 0.74 -2.08
CA VAL A 135 13.45 1.56 -1.36
C VAL A 135 13.92 3.01 -1.33
N THR A 136 13.06 3.93 -1.73
CA THR A 136 13.28 5.37 -1.64
C THR A 136 12.08 6.01 -0.98
N GLU A 137 12.30 6.70 0.13
CA GLU A 137 11.22 7.44 0.79
C GLU A 137 10.90 8.71 0.00
N GLU A 138 9.61 9.05 -0.06
CA GLU A 138 9.14 10.30 -0.66
C GLU A 138 8.24 11.04 0.33
N ALA A 139 8.09 12.35 0.12
CA ALA A 139 7.20 13.15 0.95
C ALA A 139 5.74 12.76 0.69
N LEU A 140 4.94 12.74 1.75
CA LEU A 140 3.49 12.54 1.68
C LEU A 140 2.80 13.81 2.13
N GLU A 141 1.97 14.37 1.27
CA GLU A 141 1.20 15.58 1.55
C GLU A 141 -0.28 15.28 1.60
N ALA A 142 -0.93 15.68 2.69
CA ALA A 142 -2.39 15.65 2.81
C ALA A 142 -2.98 16.88 2.10
N VAL A 143 -3.94 16.65 1.24
CA VAL A 143 -4.59 17.72 0.47
C VAL A 143 -6.10 17.77 0.66
#